data_b6075ac60b28ed350839f19f87119e59
#
_entry.id   b6075ac60b28ed350839f19f87119e59
#
_cell.length_a   1.000
_cell.length_b   1.000
_cell.length_c   1.000
_cell.angle_alpha   90.00
_cell.angle_beta   90.00
_cell.angle_gamma   90.00
#
_symmetry.space_group_name_H-M   'P 1'
#
loop_
_entity.id
_entity.type
_entity.pdbx_description
1 polymer ?
#
loop_
_entity_poly.entity_id
_entity_poly.type
_entity_poly.pdbx_seq_one_letter_code
_entity_poly.pdbx_strand_id
1 'polypeptide(L)'
;GGKKVMKRKALSILLTVATVATMLVGCGDTTTNNDTPTSTTPAESTPAASTDAESTDADVAADEGKVLNIYCWNEEFKSRVTDHYPGYEEVDATHGKIGDVDVVWTIVANADNAYQNNLDATLLNQADAAADDKIDIFLVEADYALKYVDSDYTMPVADLGITDADLANQYQYTKDIVTDSNGVLKGVSWQGCPGALFYNREAAKDI
;
A
#
# COMPACT_ATOMS: atom_id res chain seq x y z
N GLY A 1 35.82 47.66 10.10
CA GLY A 1 35.08 46.43 10.26
C GLY A 1 33.63 46.71 10.62
N GLY A 2 32.71 46.70 9.64
CA GLY A 2 31.29 46.95 9.88
C GLY A 2 30.50 45.64 10.01
N LYS A 3 29.85 45.43 11.15
CA LYS A 3 28.92 44.35 11.38
C LYS A 3 27.58 44.69 10.72
N LYS A 4 27.18 43.91 9.70
CA LYS A 4 25.86 44.00 9.10
C LYS A 4 24.86 43.16 9.95
N VAL A 5 23.92 43.85 10.61
CA VAL A 5 22.80 43.25 11.35
C VAL A 5 21.69 42.91 10.34
N MET A 6 21.39 41.64 10.16
CA MET A 6 20.26 41.18 9.35
C MET A 6 18.98 41.23 10.19
N LYS A 7 18.04 42.06 9.80
CA LYS A 7 16.69 42.19 10.40
C LYS A 7 15.84 40.99 9.99
N ARG A 8 15.41 40.19 10.95
CA ARG A 8 14.44 39.11 10.76
C ARG A 8 13.04 39.73 10.67
N LYS A 9 12.37 39.56 9.54
CA LYS A 9 10.95 39.88 9.38
C LYS A 9 10.16 38.68 9.86
N ALA A 10 9.42 38.86 10.96
CA ALA A 10 8.42 37.90 11.43
C ALA A 10 7.17 38.02 10.53
N LEU A 11 6.79 36.96 9.87
CA LEU A 11 5.52 36.85 9.13
C LEU A 11 4.51 36.11 10.02
N SER A 12 3.57 36.87 10.58
CA SER A 12 2.46 36.29 11.34
C SER A 12 1.38 35.82 10.38
N ILE A 13 1.12 34.52 10.35
CA ILE A 13 -0.02 33.94 9.62
C ILE A 13 -1.17 33.81 10.61
N LEU A 14 -2.24 34.52 10.35
CA LEU A 14 -3.49 34.50 11.10
C LEU A 14 -4.32 33.31 10.62
N LEU A 15 -4.53 32.32 11.51
CA LEU A 15 -5.36 31.15 11.24
C LEU A 15 -6.79 31.44 11.68
N THR A 16 -7.72 31.65 10.76
CA THR A 16 -9.16 31.76 11.01
C THR A 16 -9.81 30.36 10.98
N VAL A 17 -10.23 29.88 12.13
CA VAL A 17 -11.05 28.68 12.27
C VAL A 17 -12.52 29.07 12.13
N ALA A 18 -13.19 28.58 11.11
CA ALA A 18 -14.64 28.64 10.96
C ALA A 18 -15.26 27.33 11.43
N THR A 19 -15.89 27.35 12.58
CA THR A 19 -16.72 26.25 13.11
C THR A 19 -18.13 26.37 12.57
N VAL A 20 -18.57 25.38 11.79
CA VAL A 20 -19.99 25.22 11.40
C VAL A 20 -20.58 24.11 12.27
N ALA A 21 -21.49 24.50 13.17
CA ALA A 21 -22.30 23.60 13.94
C ALA A 21 -23.63 23.35 13.22
N THR A 22 -23.92 22.10 12.84
CA THR A 22 -25.25 21.68 12.42
C THR A 22 -25.86 20.74 13.44
N MET A 23 -26.93 21.21 14.06
CA MET A 23 -27.78 20.43 14.95
C MET A 23 -28.73 19.56 14.11
N LEU A 24 -28.83 18.28 14.45
CA LEU A 24 -29.91 17.40 14.04
C LEU A 24 -30.75 17.04 15.26
N VAL A 25 -32.00 17.53 15.23
CA VAL A 25 -33.08 17.09 16.07
C VAL A 25 -33.96 16.17 15.23
N GLY A 26 -34.35 15.03 15.81
CA GLY A 26 -35.34 14.14 15.20
C GLY A 26 -35.65 12.96 16.09
N CYS A 27 -36.54 13.14 17.04
CA CYS A 27 -37.26 12.07 17.76
C CYS A 27 -38.40 11.53 16.90
N GLY A 28 -38.71 10.22 17.07
CA GLY A 28 -39.93 9.66 16.51
C GLY A 28 -40.09 8.17 16.77
N ASP A 29 -40.96 7.83 17.54
CA ASP A 29 -41.40 6.81 18.48
C ASP A 29 -41.93 5.52 17.78
N THR A 30 -41.77 4.43 18.54
CA THR A 30 -42.45 3.13 18.63
C THR A 30 -43.75 2.89 17.83
N THR A 31 -43.89 1.69 17.24
CA THR A 31 -44.90 0.67 17.64
C THR A 31 -44.69 -0.70 16.96
N THR A 32 -44.78 -1.70 17.77
CA THR A 32 -44.92 -3.15 17.55
C THR A 32 -46.15 -3.49 16.69
N ASN A 33 -46.05 -4.56 15.83
CA ASN A 33 -46.97 -5.70 15.86
C ASN A 33 -46.50 -6.86 14.97
N ASN A 34 -46.67 -8.03 15.55
CA ASN A 34 -46.61 -9.39 14.98
C ASN A 34 -47.52 -9.57 13.76
N ASP A 35 -47.12 -10.45 12.80
CA ASP A 35 -47.77 -11.69 12.49
C ASP A 35 -47.08 -12.45 11.32
N THR A 36 -46.88 -13.74 11.52
CA THR A 36 -46.35 -14.78 10.63
C THR A 36 -47.55 -15.51 10.02
N PRO A 37 -47.40 -16.50 9.12
CA PRO A 37 -46.87 -16.58 7.74
C PRO A 37 -47.91 -17.06 6.73
N THR A 38 -47.66 -16.99 5.43
CA THR A 38 -48.28 -17.96 4.49
C THR A 38 -47.41 -18.17 3.25
N SER A 39 -47.12 -19.45 3.07
CA SER A 39 -46.52 -20.13 1.93
C SER A 39 -47.35 -20.00 0.66
N THR A 40 -46.69 -19.81 -0.51
CA THR A 40 -47.07 -20.45 -1.77
C THR A 40 -45.92 -20.40 -2.79
N THR A 41 -45.56 -21.56 -3.30
CA THR A 41 -44.67 -21.88 -4.43
C THR A 41 -45.55 -22.12 -5.67
N PRO A 42 -45.02 -22.40 -6.86
CA PRO A 42 -44.27 -21.58 -7.84
C PRO A 42 -45.06 -21.41 -9.15
N ALA A 43 -44.59 -20.55 -10.03
CA ALA A 43 -44.99 -20.59 -11.44
C ALA A 43 -43.79 -20.39 -12.34
N GLU A 44 -43.52 -21.39 -13.11
CA GLU A 44 -42.67 -21.54 -14.27
C GLU A 44 -43.13 -20.63 -15.41
N SER A 45 -42.21 -19.90 -16.07
CA SER A 45 -42.38 -19.52 -17.47
C SER A 45 -41.07 -19.14 -18.14
N THR A 46 -40.87 -19.76 -19.22
CA THR A 46 -39.90 -19.91 -20.28
C THR A 46 -39.35 -18.59 -20.90
N PRO A 47 -38.29 -18.67 -21.72
CA PRO A 47 -37.37 -17.56 -21.98
C PRO A 47 -37.78 -16.68 -23.16
N ALA A 48 -37.45 -15.43 -23.08
CA ALA A 48 -37.52 -14.51 -24.21
C ALA A 48 -36.15 -13.96 -24.58
N ALA A 49 -35.85 -14.19 -25.81
CA ALA A 49 -34.86 -13.66 -26.73
C ALA A 49 -33.86 -12.61 -26.30
N SER A 50 -32.61 -12.95 -26.64
CA SER A 50 -31.46 -12.08 -26.88
C SER A 50 -31.81 -10.81 -27.64
N THR A 51 -31.46 -9.67 -27.07
CA THR A 51 -31.06 -8.52 -27.87
C THR A 51 -29.62 -8.24 -27.55
N ASP A 52 -28.75 -8.38 -28.55
CA ASP A 52 -27.38 -7.90 -28.55
C ASP A 52 -27.38 -6.42 -28.12
N ALA A 53 -26.93 -6.18 -26.91
CA ALA A 53 -26.43 -4.87 -26.54
C ALA A 53 -24.93 -4.89 -26.87
N GLU A 54 -24.61 -4.25 -27.96
CA GLU A 54 -23.26 -3.88 -28.35
C GLU A 54 -22.64 -3.12 -27.18
N SER A 55 -21.79 -3.84 -26.43
CA SER A 55 -20.92 -3.27 -25.43
C SER A 55 -19.90 -2.43 -26.19
N THR A 56 -20.12 -1.13 -26.23
CA THR A 56 -19.02 -0.21 -26.50
C THR A 56 -18.09 -0.27 -25.30
N ASP A 57 -17.15 -1.17 -25.36
CA ASP A 57 -15.94 -1.15 -24.57
C ASP A 57 -15.21 0.15 -24.91
N ALA A 58 -15.54 1.20 -24.19
CA ALA A 58 -14.66 2.35 -24.10
C ALA A 58 -13.50 1.90 -23.20
N ASP A 59 -12.52 1.30 -23.84
CA ASP A 59 -11.20 1.09 -23.30
C ASP A 59 -10.62 2.47 -22.94
N VAL A 60 -10.96 2.95 -21.74
CA VAL A 60 -10.21 4.01 -21.10
C VAL A 60 -8.95 3.30 -20.67
N ALA A 61 -7.94 3.23 -21.56
CA ALA A 61 -6.60 2.89 -21.19
C ALA A 61 -6.27 3.79 -19.97
N ALA A 62 -6.19 3.18 -18.79
CA ALA A 62 -5.64 3.85 -17.64
C ALA A 62 -4.29 4.39 -18.10
N ASP A 63 -3.99 5.65 -17.77
CA ASP A 63 -2.68 6.23 -18.00
C ASP A 63 -1.68 5.42 -17.15
N GLU A 64 -1.19 4.33 -17.73
CA GLU A 64 -0.16 3.49 -17.15
C GLU A 64 1.14 4.28 -17.24
N GLY A 65 1.54 4.96 -16.19
CA GLY A 65 2.80 5.70 -16.14
C GLY A 65 3.99 4.91 -16.67
N LYS A 66 5.07 5.60 -16.94
CA LYS A 66 6.33 5.01 -17.42
C LYS A 66 7.45 5.09 -16.38
N VAL A 67 7.11 5.41 -15.16
CA VAL A 67 8.03 5.49 -14.03
C VAL A 67 7.68 4.42 -13.02
N LEU A 68 8.68 3.64 -12.60
CA LEU A 68 8.59 2.69 -11.50
C LEU A 68 9.20 3.32 -10.25
N ASN A 69 8.36 3.78 -9.33
CA ASN A 69 8.78 4.40 -8.09
C ASN A 69 8.94 3.37 -6.97
N ILE A 70 10.16 3.21 -6.45
CA ILE A 70 10.49 2.24 -5.41
C ILE A 70 10.91 2.95 -4.12
N TYR A 71 10.22 2.65 -3.03
CA TYR A 71 10.45 3.22 -1.71
C TYR A 71 11.15 2.20 -0.80
N CYS A 72 12.35 2.53 -0.30
CA CYS A 72 13.13 1.65 0.56
C CYS A 72 13.89 2.44 1.65
N TRP A 73 14.42 1.73 2.66
CA TRP A 73 15.10 2.39 3.79
C TRP A 73 16.63 2.40 3.70
N ASN A 74 17.20 1.65 2.76
CA ASN A 74 18.64 1.60 2.51
C ASN A 74 18.95 1.11 1.10
N GLU A 75 20.24 1.02 0.77
CA GLU A 75 20.75 0.59 -0.54
C GLU A 75 20.68 -0.94 -0.77
N GLU A 76 20.32 -1.75 0.23
CA GLU A 76 20.42 -3.21 0.12
C GLU A 76 19.46 -3.77 -0.92
N PHE A 77 18.18 -3.38 -0.87
CA PHE A 77 17.21 -3.84 -1.88
C PHE A 77 17.56 -3.30 -3.27
N LYS A 78 17.96 -2.02 -3.37
CA LYS A 78 18.42 -1.44 -4.61
C LYS A 78 19.55 -2.27 -5.22
N SER A 79 20.59 -2.62 -4.45
CA SER A 79 21.71 -3.40 -4.96
C SER A 79 21.28 -4.78 -5.47
N ARG A 80 20.27 -5.43 -4.84
CA ARG A 80 19.74 -6.71 -5.34
C ARG A 80 19.08 -6.56 -6.71
N VAL A 81 18.33 -5.49 -6.92
CA VAL A 81 17.70 -5.21 -8.21
C VAL A 81 18.75 -4.84 -9.25
N THR A 82 19.68 -3.92 -8.93
CA THR A 82 20.70 -3.47 -9.89
C THR A 82 21.66 -4.57 -10.30
N ASP A 83 22.01 -5.48 -9.38
CA ASP A 83 22.95 -6.56 -9.65
C ASP A 83 22.33 -7.77 -10.37
N HIS A 84 21.00 -7.96 -10.25
CA HIS A 84 20.37 -9.21 -10.66
C HIS A 84 19.17 -9.04 -11.61
N TYR A 85 18.56 -7.87 -11.71
CA TYR A 85 17.43 -7.69 -12.61
C TYR A 85 17.89 -7.55 -14.06
N PRO A 86 17.43 -8.43 -14.96
CA PRO A 86 17.87 -8.40 -16.35
C PRO A 86 17.52 -7.08 -17.05
N GLY A 87 18.50 -6.43 -17.64
CA GLY A 87 18.29 -5.19 -18.40
C GLY A 87 18.15 -3.93 -17.55
N TYR A 88 18.46 -4.00 -16.24
CA TYR A 88 18.58 -2.79 -15.45
C TYR A 88 19.82 -1.99 -15.85
N GLU A 89 19.65 -0.69 -16.09
CA GLU A 89 20.71 0.26 -16.40
C GLU A 89 20.70 1.37 -15.33
N GLU A 90 21.82 1.54 -14.62
CA GLU A 90 21.95 2.63 -13.65
C GLU A 90 22.22 3.96 -14.38
N VAL A 91 21.43 5.00 -14.06
CA VAL A 91 21.61 6.36 -14.59
C VAL A 91 22.37 7.24 -13.57
N ASP A 92 21.96 7.18 -12.31
CA ASP A 92 22.63 7.83 -11.18
C ASP A 92 22.31 7.09 -9.86
N ALA A 93 22.68 7.69 -8.73
CA ALA A 93 22.47 7.07 -7.41
C ALA A 93 21.01 6.77 -7.08
N THR A 94 20.06 7.45 -7.70
CA THR A 94 18.62 7.34 -7.42
C THR A 94 17.77 7.03 -8.64
N HIS A 95 18.37 6.95 -9.81
CA HIS A 95 17.64 6.68 -11.06
C HIS A 95 18.27 5.54 -11.85
N GLY A 96 17.41 4.79 -12.51
CA GLY A 96 17.79 3.73 -13.44
C GLY A 96 16.75 3.58 -14.54
N LYS A 97 16.94 2.56 -15.38
CA LYS A 97 16.03 2.20 -16.46
C LYS A 97 15.89 0.69 -16.56
N ILE A 98 14.71 0.24 -16.97
CA ILE A 98 14.43 -1.13 -17.40
C ILE A 98 13.69 -1.02 -18.75
N GLY A 99 14.41 -1.15 -19.85
CA GLY A 99 13.84 -0.89 -21.17
C GLY A 99 13.37 0.56 -21.30
N ASP A 100 12.08 0.77 -21.58
CA ASP A 100 11.45 2.12 -21.70
C ASP A 100 10.90 2.66 -20.38
N VAL A 101 11.04 1.94 -19.27
CA VAL A 101 10.57 2.34 -17.95
C VAL A 101 11.67 3.02 -17.17
N ASP A 102 11.45 4.24 -16.71
CA ASP A 102 12.33 4.92 -15.77
C ASP A 102 12.12 4.35 -14.35
N VAL A 103 13.21 4.09 -13.63
CA VAL A 103 13.18 3.59 -12.25
C VAL A 103 13.65 4.67 -11.30
N VAL A 104 12.85 5.02 -10.31
CA VAL A 104 13.16 6.03 -9.31
C VAL A 104 13.24 5.41 -7.92
N TRP A 105 14.37 5.59 -7.25
CA TRP A 105 14.62 5.09 -5.90
C TRP A 105 14.46 6.20 -4.87
N THR A 106 13.49 6.06 -3.99
CA THR A 106 13.35 6.92 -2.81
C THR A 106 13.88 6.15 -1.60
N ILE A 107 15.06 6.58 -1.11
CA ILE A 107 15.75 5.92 0.00
C ILE A 107 15.67 6.80 1.24
N VAL A 108 14.91 6.36 2.25
CA VAL A 108 14.71 7.07 3.51
C VAL A 108 15.16 6.18 4.66
N ALA A 109 16.21 6.57 5.37
CA ALA A 109 16.72 5.78 6.49
C ALA A 109 15.65 5.54 7.56
N ASN A 110 15.58 4.30 8.09
CA ASN A 110 14.62 3.91 9.12
C ASN A 110 15.11 4.31 10.54
N ALA A 111 15.49 5.59 10.70
CA ALA A 111 15.86 6.16 11.99
C ALA A 111 14.65 6.91 12.55
N ASP A 112 14.35 6.74 13.82
CA ASP A 112 13.24 7.42 14.52
C ASP A 112 11.90 7.32 13.79
N ASN A 113 11.62 6.18 13.15
CA ASN A 113 10.46 5.90 12.28
C ASN A 113 10.37 6.84 11.04
N ALA A 114 11.46 7.47 10.63
CA ALA A 114 11.44 8.41 9.52
C ALA A 114 10.95 7.76 8.21
N TYR A 115 11.37 6.52 7.93
CA TYR A 115 10.91 5.77 6.76
C TYR A 115 9.39 5.63 6.75
N GLN A 116 8.80 5.08 7.81
CA GLN A 116 7.36 4.86 7.90
C GLN A 116 6.58 6.18 7.84
N ASN A 117 7.05 7.22 8.54
CA ASN A 117 6.39 8.52 8.55
C ASN A 117 6.36 9.17 7.16
N ASN A 118 7.46 9.05 6.39
CA ASN A 118 7.52 9.56 5.03
C ASN A 118 6.66 8.73 4.08
N LEU A 119 6.71 7.39 4.18
CA LEU A 119 5.88 6.49 3.39
C LEU A 119 4.40 6.78 3.62
N ASP A 120 3.95 6.87 4.88
CA ASP A 120 2.57 7.19 5.22
C ASP A 120 2.11 8.52 4.61
N ALA A 121 2.93 9.57 4.74
CA ALA A 121 2.61 10.88 4.21
C ALA A 121 2.48 10.87 2.66
N THR A 122 3.29 10.07 1.98
CA THR A 122 3.21 9.93 0.52
C THR A 122 2.00 9.10 0.10
N LEU A 123 1.74 7.96 0.76
CA LEU A 123 0.60 7.10 0.47
C LEU A 123 -0.76 7.78 0.69
N LEU A 124 -0.86 8.71 1.64
CA LEU A 124 -2.09 9.50 1.85
C LEU A 124 -2.48 10.34 0.63
N ASN A 125 -1.53 10.71 -0.21
CA ASN A 125 -1.77 11.47 -1.44
C ASN A 125 -1.80 10.59 -2.69
N GLN A 126 -1.63 9.27 -2.55
CA GLN A 126 -1.49 8.33 -3.65
C GLN A 126 -2.68 8.35 -4.63
N ALA A 127 -3.91 8.52 -4.11
CA ALA A 127 -5.12 8.49 -4.94
C ALA A 127 -5.17 9.65 -5.95
N ASP A 128 -4.67 10.83 -5.55
CA ASP A 128 -4.71 12.06 -6.35
C ASP A 128 -3.41 12.29 -7.14
N ALA A 129 -2.39 11.46 -6.95
CA ALA A 129 -1.11 11.57 -7.64
C ALA A 129 -1.24 11.17 -9.13
N ALA A 130 -0.49 11.82 -10.01
CA ALA A 130 -0.34 11.37 -11.39
C ALA A 130 0.28 9.97 -11.44
N ALA A 131 0.06 9.22 -12.52
CA ALA A 131 0.53 7.84 -12.64
C ALA A 131 2.04 7.72 -12.35
N ASP A 132 2.86 8.58 -12.94
CA ASP A 132 4.31 8.60 -12.78
C ASP A 132 4.81 9.08 -11.39
N ASP A 133 3.92 9.63 -10.55
CA ASP A 133 4.26 10.11 -9.20
C ASP A 133 3.80 9.15 -8.08
N LYS A 134 3.11 8.06 -8.44
CA LYS A 134 2.65 7.06 -7.49
C LYS A 134 3.78 6.17 -7.03
N ILE A 135 3.72 5.73 -5.77
CA ILE A 135 4.59 4.66 -5.29
C ILE A 135 4.07 3.33 -5.84
N ASP A 136 4.91 2.59 -6.54
CA ASP A 136 4.58 1.28 -7.12
C ASP A 136 5.05 0.14 -6.22
N ILE A 137 6.24 0.29 -5.62
CA ILE A 137 6.83 -0.70 -4.73
C ILE A 137 7.33 -0.01 -3.47
N PHE A 138 6.98 -0.52 -2.32
CA PHE A 138 7.58 -0.11 -1.06
C PHE A 138 7.90 -1.31 -0.17
N LEU A 139 8.93 -1.19 0.64
CA LEU A 139 9.37 -2.23 1.55
C LEU A 139 8.67 -2.10 2.89
N VAL A 140 8.43 -3.25 3.54
CA VAL A 140 7.91 -3.34 4.90
C VAL A 140 8.72 -4.35 5.72
N GLU A 141 8.87 -4.09 7.01
CA GLU A 141 9.40 -5.05 7.97
C GLU A 141 8.24 -5.80 8.65
N ALA A 142 8.52 -6.98 9.14
CA ALA A 142 7.51 -7.88 9.72
C ALA A 142 6.72 -7.28 10.88
N ASP A 143 7.33 -6.40 11.68
CA ASP A 143 6.74 -5.82 12.87
C ASP A 143 5.65 -4.77 12.58
N TYR A 144 5.64 -4.20 11.37
CA TYR A 144 4.62 -3.24 10.94
C TYR A 144 3.94 -3.59 9.60
N ALA A 145 4.21 -4.76 9.02
CA ALA A 145 3.66 -5.16 7.72
C ALA A 145 2.12 -5.11 7.70
N LEU A 146 1.44 -5.56 8.77
CA LEU A 146 -0.03 -5.59 8.87
C LEU A 146 -0.69 -4.23 8.64
N LYS A 147 -0.03 -3.15 9.03
CA LYS A 147 -0.52 -1.78 8.80
C LYS A 147 -0.79 -1.50 7.32
N TYR A 148 0.02 -2.08 6.43
CA TYR A 148 -0.07 -1.84 4.99
C TYR A 148 -0.84 -2.94 4.26
N VAL A 149 -0.67 -4.22 4.63
CA VAL A 149 -1.33 -5.32 3.91
C VAL A 149 -2.84 -5.31 4.10
N ASP A 150 -3.36 -4.82 5.23
CA ASP A 150 -4.79 -4.61 5.48
C ASP A 150 -5.31 -3.25 4.98
N SER A 151 -4.51 -2.50 4.22
CA SER A 151 -4.90 -1.21 3.67
C SER A 151 -5.20 -1.26 2.18
N ASP A 152 -5.83 -0.20 1.67
CA ASP A 152 -6.07 0.00 0.23
C ASP A 152 -4.80 0.42 -0.54
N TYR A 153 -3.66 0.55 0.13
CA TYR A 153 -2.38 0.90 -0.51
C TYR A 153 -1.66 -0.30 -1.11
N THR A 154 -2.14 -1.52 -0.87
CA THR A 154 -1.56 -2.75 -1.40
C THR A 154 -2.59 -3.52 -2.21
N MET A 155 -2.14 -4.12 -3.31
CA MET A 155 -2.97 -4.93 -4.19
C MET A 155 -2.62 -6.42 -4.04
N PRO A 156 -3.53 -7.35 -4.42
CA PRO A 156 -3.21 -8.76 -4.49
C PRO A 156 -2.05 -9.01 -5.46
N VAL A 157 -1.03 -9.78 -5.03
CA VAL A 157 0.09 -10.11 -5.94
C VAL A 157 -0.33 -10.96 -7.13
N ALA A 158 -1.46 -11.64 -7.02
CA ALA A 158 -2.07 -12.40 -8.12
C ALA A 158 -2.50 -11.49 -9.29
N ASP A 159 -2.90 -10.25 -9.01
CA ASP A 159 -3.27 -9.27 -10.04
C ASP A 159 -2.05 -8.81 -10.87
N LEU A 160 -0.84 -9.01 -10.32
CA LEU A 160 0.43 -8.82 -11.03
C LEU A 160 0.90 -10.07 -11.79
N GLY A 161 0.10 -11.14 -11.81
CA GLY A 161 0.42 -12.40 -12.44
C GLY A 161 1.36 -13.30 -11.63
N ILE A 162 1.65 -12.96 -10.36
CA ILE A 162 2.46 -13.80 -9.46
C ILE A 162 1.58 -14.92 -8.92
N THR A 163 1.96 -16.18 -9.19
CA THR A 163 1.20 -17.37 -8.85
C THR A 163 1.79 -18.11 -7.64
N ASP A 164 1.02 -19.03 -7.06
CA ASP A 164 1.51 -19.93 -6.01
C ASP A 164 2.73 -20.75 -6.45
N ALA A 165 2.83 -21.08 -7.73
CA ALA A 165 3.96 -21.82 -8.28
C ALA A 165 5.26 -21.00 -8.22
N ASP A 166 5.18 -19.70 -8.46
CA ASP A 166 6.33 -18.78 -8.37
C ASP A 166 6.82 -18.66 -6.93
N LEU A 167 5.92 -18.79 -5.95
CA LEU A 167 6.18 -18.66 -4.52
C LEU A 167 6.34 -19.98 -3.79
N ALA A 168 6.38 -21.12 -4.51
CA ALA A 168 6.41 -22.46 -3.92
C ALA A 168 7.64 -22.71 -3.03
N ASN A 169 8.75 -22.04 -3.31
CA ASN A 169 10.01 -22.18 -2.57
C ASN A 169 10.18 -21.13 -1.46
N GLN A 170 9.22 -20.21 -1.26
CA GLN A 170 9.27 -19.27 -0.15
C GLN A 170 8.86 -19.95 1.15
N TYR A 171 9.47 -19.53 2.26
CA TYR A 171 9.06 -19.97 3.58
C TYR A 171 7.65 -19.49 3.91
N GLN A 172 6.83 -20.36 4.50
CA GLN A 172 5.44 -20.03 4.80
C GLN A 172 5.32 -18.76 5.68
N TYR A 173 6.15 -18.62 6.72
CA TYR A 173 6.10 -17.45 7.59
C TYR A 173 6.33 -16.11 6.86
N THR A 174 7.11 -16.11 5.77
CA THR A 174 7.33 -14.89 4.99
C THR A 174 6.12 -14.50 4.14
N LYS A 175 5.29 -15.48 3.77
CA LYS A 175 4.00 -15.25 3.10
C LYS A 175 2.94 -14.81 4.11
N ASP A 176 2.90 -15.44 5.29
CA ASP A 176 1.93 -15.11 6.33
C ASP A 176 2.02 -13.64 6.77
N ILE A 177 3.23 -13.07 6.85
CA ILE A 177 3.47 -11.66 7.23
C ILE A 177 2.83 -10.67 6.25
N VAL A 178 2.76 -11.01 4.98
CA VAL A 178 2.23 -10.14 3.91
C VAL A 178 0.89 -10.63 3.37
N THR A 179 0.19 -11.44 4.13
CA THR A 179 -1.18 -11.87 3.88
C THR A 179 -2.14 -11.05 4.72
N ASP A 180 -3.17 -10.47 4.09
CA ASP A 180 -4.15 -9.64 4.79
C ASP A 180 -5.11 -10.47 5.66
N SER A 181 -5.98 -9.80 6.42
CA SER A 181 -6.97 -10.43 7.30
C SER A 181 -8.02 -11.29 6.56
N ASN A 182 -8.14 -11.12 5.24
CA ASN A 182 -9.02 -11.92 4.38
C ASN A 182 -8.31 -13.12 3.74
N GLY A 183 -7.03 -13.34 4.03
CA GLY A 183 -6.22 -14.42 3.47
C GLY A 183 -5.67 -14.11 2.07
N VAL A 184 -5.66 -12.85 1.65
CA VAL A 184 -5.12 -12.42 0.35
C VAL A 184 -3.67 -12.01 0.49
N LEU A 185 -2.79 -12.59 -0.35
CA LEU A 185 -1.37 -12.25 -0.38
C LEU A 185 -1.17 -10.90 -1.06
N LYS A 186 -0.60 -9.94 -0.34
CA LYS A 186 -0.43 -8.54 -0.75
C LYS A 186 1.03 -8.13 -0.98
N GLY A 187 1.97 -9.03 -0.76
CA GLY A 187 3.38 -8.76 -0.92
C GLY A 187 4.21 -10.02 -1.14
N VAL A 188 5.49 -9.83 -1.45
CA VAL A 188 6.45 -10.90 -1.67
C VAL A 188 7.69 -10.62 -0.85
N SER A 189 8.19 -11.64 -0.15
CA SER A 189 9.43 -11.50 0.62
C SER A 189 10.65 -11.61 -0.28
N TRP A 190 11.54 -10.64 -0.18
CA TRP A 190 12.81 -10.65 -0.91
C TRP A 190 13.98 -11.21 -0.07
N GLN A 191 13.77 -11.41 1.23
CA GLN A 191 14.75 -12.04 2.14
C GLN A 191 14.06 -12.79 3.27
N GLY A 192 14.74 -13.77 3.84
CA GLY A 192 14.33 -14.47 5.06
C GLY A 192 15.18 -14.03 6.24
N CYS A 193 14.55 -13.51 7.30
CA CYS A 193 15.24 -13.13 8.54
C CYS A 193 14.78 -14.04 9.68
N PRO A 194 15.47 -15.16 9.95
CA PRO A 194 15.12 -16.05 11.05
C PRO A 194 15.41 -15.38 12.39
N GLY A 195 14.42 -15.38 13.28
CA GLY A 195 14.61 -15.00 14.68
C GLY A 195 15.38 -16.08 15.44
N ALA A 196 16.26 -15.67 16.34
CA ALA A 196 16.96 -16.57 17.25
C ALA A 196 17.02 -15.96 18.64
N LEU A 197 16.88 -16.82 19.66
CA LEU A 197 17.08 -16.44 21.05
C LEU A 197 18.50 -16.86 21.49
N PHE A 198 19.28 -15.89 21.91
CA PHE A 198 20.59 -16.13 22.52
C PHE A 198 20.48 -15.93 24.01
N TYR A 199 20.98 -16.87 24.80
CA TYR A 199 21.02 -16.76 26.25
C TYR A 199 22.36 -17.17 26.81
N ASN A 200 22.74 -16.54 27.92
CA ASN A 200 23.94 -16.94 28.68
C ASN A 200 23.61 -18.19 29.51
N ARG A 201 24.21 -19.32 29.13
CA ARG A 201 23.95 -20.63 29.76
C ARG A 201 24.26 -20.63 31.26
N GLU A 202 25.31 -19.93 31.69
CA GLU A 202 25.67 -19.87 33.12
C GLU A 202 24.67 -19.00 33.90
N ALA A 203 24.19 -17.90 33.32
CA ALA A 203 23.16 -17.04 33.93
C ALA A 203 21.78 -17.70 33.98
N ALA A 204 21.48 -18.61 33.02
CA ALA A 204 20.22 -19.33 32.93
C ALA A 204 20.27 -20.74 33.58
N LYS A 205 21.30 -21.03 34.38
CA LYS A 205 21.56 -22.38 34.89
C LYS A 205 20.50 -22.86 35.89
N ASP A 206 19.85 -21.94 36.56
CA ASP A 206 18.90 -22.21 37.64
C ASP A 206 17.45 -21.83 37.27
N ILE A 207 17.18 -21.58 35.96
CA ILE A 207 15.87 -21.37 35.40
C ILE A 207 15.40 -22.63 34.71
#